data_073542846bd0eb34488b7ad569177cf0
#
_entry.id   073542846bd0eb34488b7ad569177cf0
#
_cell.length_a   1.000
_cell.length_b   1.000
_cell.length_c   1.000
_cell.angle_alpha   90.00
_cell.angle_beta   90.00
_cell.angle_gamma   90.00
#
_symmetry.space_group_name_H-M   'P 1'
#
loop_
_entity.id
_entity.type
_entity.pdbx_description
1 polymer ?
#
loop_
_entity_poly.entity_id
_entity_poly.type
_entity_poly.pdbx_seq_one_letter_code
_entity_poly.pdbx_strand_id
1 'polypeptide(L)'
;MMCLLLVTYFFLFPCCAGSLVAAILATDDDSGINGEITYIVSEDDEEGVFFLNPVTGVFNLTRALDYETQQYYILTIRAEDGGGQFTTIRVYFNILDINDNPPVFSMASYSTSLMENLAPGSAILNFSVTDADDGSNSQLSFSIASGDSAGHFGIDSSGVLSIQQPLDRESQSFYSLVVQVHDMAPLPASRYTSTAQVSIILLDVNDSPPSFISPKLTYIPENTPIDTVVFKAQATDPDSGPNSYIEYSLLRPLGNKFSIGTIDGEVRLTGELDREAVSNYTLTVVATDKGQPSLSSSTDVIVIVLDINDNNPLFAQKLYRVELEENTLTGTDLIQVHATDGDEGTNGQVRYSIVNGDTNNEFRIDSVTGVITVAKPLDREKKPSYTLTVQSSDRGSSPRTDTTTVNIVLKDVNDYIPTFELSPYSVNVPENLETLPKVILQVVARDDDQGLNSKLTYVLVSGNEEGAFTLSASGELRLVRSLDREKKEQYALLITAADS
;
A
#
# COMPACT_ATOMS: atom_id res chain seq x y z
N MET A 1 -11.09 20.31 -23.55
CA MET A 1 -9.65 20.65 -23.27
C MET A 1 -9.49 20.83 -21.77
N MET A 2 -8.86 19.88 -21.13
CA MET A 2 -8.69 19.85 -19.66
C MET A 2 -7.64 20.88 -19.23
N CYS A 3 -7.98 21.81 -18.38
CA CYS A 3 -7.07 22.82 -17.83
C CYS A 3 -7.00 22.70 -16.31
N LEU A 4 -5.80 22.63 -15.76
CA LEU A 4 -5.58 22.56 -14.31
C LEU A 4 -5.28 23.96 -13.79
N LEU A 5 -6.10 24.51 -12.92
CA LEU A 5 -6.18 25.95 -12.72
C LEU A 5 -5.79 26.47 -11.33
N LEU A 6 -5.83 25.70 -10.23
CA LEU A 6 -5.54 26.28 -8.92
C LEU A 6 -5.17 25.25 -7.86
N VAL A 7 -4.10 25.53 -7.12
CA VAL A 7 -3.80 24.89 -5.84
C VAL A 7 -4.08 25.92 -4.75
N THR A 8 -5.04 25.65 -3.89
CA THR A 8 -5.34 26.49 -2.73
C THR A 8 -4.73 25.85 -1.51
N TYR A 9 -3.86 26.57 -0.79
CA TYR A 9 -3.22 26.10 0.44
C TYR A 9 -4.04 26.53 1.66
N PHE A 10 -4.24 25.60 2.61
CA PHE A 10 -4.84 25.89 3.90
C PHE A 10 -3.81 25.55 4.98
N PHE A 11 -3.31 26.58 5.67
CA PHE A 11 -2.44 26.39 6.83
C PHE A 11 -3.29 26.29 8.08
N LEU A 12 -3.32 25.14 8.73
CA LEU A 12 -3.92 24.95 10.04
C LEU A 12 -3.00 24.09 10.91
N PHE A 13 -2.63 24.61 12.05
CA PHE A 13 -1.87 23.92 13.11
C PHE A 13 -2.83 23.18 14.06
N PRO A 14 -2.46 22.03 14.60
CA PRO A 14 -1.55 20.97 14.14
C PRO A 14 -2.25 20.06 13.14
N CYS A 15 -1.54 19.55 12.17
CA CYS A 15 -2.10 18.72 11.09
C CYS A 15 -2.34 17.29 11.55
N CYS A 16 -3.46 17.03 12.19
CA CYS A 16 -3.90 15.69 12.57
C CYS A 16 -4.51 14.92 11.40
N ALA A 17 -4.61 13.59 11.52
CA ALA A 17 -5.36 12.77 10.59
C ALA A 17 -6.79 13.33 10.38
N GLY A 18 -7.22 13.42 9.12
CA GLY A 18 -8.48 14.03 8.71
C GLY A 18 -8.41 15.53 8.40
N SER A 19 -7.29 16.22 8.69
CA SER A 19 -7.13 17.63 8.37
C SER A 19 -7.11 17.86 6.86
N LEU A 20 -7.82 18.91 6.42
CA LEU A 20 -7.77 19.41 5.06
C LEU A 20 -6.51 20.26 4.91
N VAL A 21 -5.67 19.92 3.92
CA VAL A 21 -4.38 20.61 3.71
C VAL A 21 -4.32 21.40 2.41
N ALA A 22 -4.99 20.93 1.37
CA ALA A 22 -5.03 21.61 0.08
C ALA A 22 -6.22 21.14 -0.74
N ALA A 23 -6.49 21.86 -1.82
CA ALA A 23 -7.41 21.42 -2.87
C ALA A 23 -6.82 21.75 -4.24
N ILE A 24 -7.05 20.87 -5.19
CA ILE A 24 -6.76 21.09 -6.60
C ILE A 24 -8.07 21.21 -7.38
N LEU A 25 -8.04 21.99 -8.44
CA LEU A 25 -9.18 22.16 -9.32
C LEU A 25 -8.73 21.96 -10.77
N ALA A 26 -9.38 21.07 -11.46
CA ALA A 26 -9.29 20.91 -12.90
C ALA A 26 -10.63 21.30 -13.51
N THR A 27 -10.60 21.79 -14.75
CA THR A 27 -11.79 22.12 -15.52
C THR A 27 -11.76 21.41 -16.86
N ASP A 28 -12.90 20.97 -17.32
CA ASP A 28 -13.11 20.42 -18.63
C ASP A 28 -14.31 21.09 -19.30
N ASP A 29 -14.22 21.33 -20.61
CA ASP A 29 -15.25 22.01 -21.39
C ASP A 29 -16.29 21.03 -21.96
N ASP A 30 -16.07 19.73 -21.80
CA ASP A 30 -16.95 18.70 -22.33
C ASP A 30 -18.22 18.54 -21.48
N SER A 31 -19.25 17.96 -22.05
CA SER A 31 -20.52 17.75 -21.38
C SER A 31 -20.79 16.27 -21.06
N GLY A 32 -21.58 16.02 -20.01
CA GLY A 32 -21.92 14.69 -19.57
C GLY A 32 -20.72 13.96 -18.96
N ILE A 33 -20.61 12.67 -19.19
CA ILE A 33 -19.56 11.81 -18.62
C ILE A 33 -18.16 12.29 -18.99
N ASN A 34 -17.95 12.81 -20.20
CA ASN A 34 -16.66 13.30 -20.66
C ASN A 34 -16.21 14.60 -19.96
N GLY A 35 -17.11 15.29 -19.27
CA GLY A 35 -16.79 16.46 -18.45
C GLY A 35 -16.71 16.14 -16.94
N GLU A 36 -16.95 14.89 -16.55
CA GLU A 36 -16.82 14.44 -15.16
C GLU A 36 -15.36 14.12 -14.84
N ILE A 37 -14.75 14.93 -13.96
CA ILE A 37 -13.34 14.81 -13.62
C ILE A 37 -13.15 13.92 -12.39
N THR A 38 -12.23 12.96 -12.51
CA THR A 38 -11.77 12.13 -11.41
C THR A 38 -10.30 12.42 -11.12
N TYR A 39 -9.98 12.66 -9.85
CA TYR A 39 -8.62 12.91 -9.38
C TYR A 39 -7.99 11.65 -8.83
N ILE A 40 -6.77 11.34 -9.25
CA ILE A 40 -6.04 10.13 -8.88
C ILE A 40 -4.60 10.53 -8.53
N VAL A 41 -4.09 10.04 -7.40
CA VAL A 41 -2.64 10.06 -7.13
C VAL A 41 -2.01 8.95 -7.96
N SER A 42 -1.17 9.32 -8.94
CA SER A 42 -0.62 8.36 -9.90
C SER A 42 0.75 7.82 -9.49
N GLU A 43 1.53 8.60 -8.75
CA GLU A 43 2.87 8.24 -8.27
C GLU A 43 3.20 8.99 -6.98
N ASP A 44 4.14 8.45 -6.18
CA ASP A 44 4.82 9.10 -5.06
C ASP A 44 4.08 9.18 -3.70
N ASP A 45 2.94 8.47 -3.51
CA ASP A 45 2.34 8.31 -2.17
C ASP A 45 2.40 6.83 -1.71
N GLU A 46 3.61 6.24 -1.73
CA GLU A 46 3.80 4.85 -1.28
C GLU A 46 3.39 4.62 0.18
N GLU A 47 3.39 5.67 0.98
CA GLU A 47 3.03 5.63 2.40
C GLU A 47 1.56 5.95 2.69
N GLY A 48 0.81 6.42 1.70
CA GLY A 48 -0.60 6.76 1.84
C GLY A 48 -0.89 7.90 2.83
N VAL A 49 0.01 8.91 2.92
CA VAL A 49 -0.10 10.03 3.86
C VAL A 49 -1.23 10.98 3.48
N PHE A 50 -1.45 11.15 2.18
CA PHE A 50 -2.45 12.06 1.65
C PHE A 50 -3.59 11.27 1.01
N PHE A 51 -4.79 11.51 1.46
CA PHE A 51 -5.99 11.06 0.78
C PHE A 51 -6.49 12.17 -0.15
N LEU A 52 -6.49 11.92 -1.43
CA LEU A 52 -7.12 12.79 -2.42
C LEU A 52 -8.54 12.33 -2.68
N ASN A 53 -9.50 13.19 -2.40
CA ASN A 53 -10.88 12.90 -2.75
C ASN A 53 -11.04 12.91 -4.28
N PRO A 54 -11.44 11.78 -4.88
CA PRO A 54 -11.47 11.64 -6.34
C PRO A 54 -12.50 12.54 -7.05
N VAL A 55 -13.46 13.08 -6.32
CA VAL A 55 -14.52 13.91 -6.88
C VAL A 55 -14.26 15.40 -6.66
N THR A 56 -13.78 15.75 -5.46
CA THR A 56 -13.66 17.17 -5.06
C THR A 56 -12.26 17.73 -5.23
N GLY A 57 -11.24 16.88 -5.47
CA GLY A 57 -9.84 17.32 -5.55
C GLY A 57 -9.24 17.80 -4.23
N VAL A 58 -9.88 17.48 -3.10
CA VAL A 58 -9.47 17.90 -1.76
C VAL A 58 -8.49 16.89 -1.18
N PHE A 59 -7.35 17.37 -0.69
CA PHE A 59 -6.40 16.59 0.07
C PHE A 59 -6.71 16.62 1.56
N ASN A 60 -6.83 15.45 2.13
CA ASN A 60 -6.88 15.25 3.56
C ASN A 60 -5.70 14.40 4.01
N LEU A 61 -5.19 14.67 5.20
CA LEU A 61 -4.20 13.81 5.81
C LEU A 61 -4.85 12.52 6.32
N THR A 62 -4.21 11.39 6.05
CA THR A 62 -4.57 10.09 6.63
C THR A 62 -3.89 9.85 7.97
N ARG A 63 -2.74 10.49 8.16
CA ARG A 63 -1.96 10.47 9.41
C ARG A 63 -1.34 11.83 9.67
N ALA A 64 -0.83 12.04 10.88
CA ALA A 64 -0.06 13.23 11.21
C ALA A 64 1.21 13.31 10.35
N LEU A 65 1.61 14.52 10.05
CA LEU A 65 2.88 14.84 9.41
C LEU A 65 3.96 14.97 10.50
N ASP A 66 5.18 14.66 10.11
CA ASP A 66 6.35 14.67 10.97
C ASP A 66 7.52 15.22 10.13
N TYR A 67 7.97 16.43 10.49
CA TYR A 67 9.03 17.17 9.78
C TYR A 67 10.37 16.44 9.83
N GLU A 68 10.65 15.78 10.95
CA GLU A 68 11.91 15.07 11.19
C GLU A 68 12.02 13.80 10.35
N THR A 69 10.88 13.20 10.06
CA THR A 69 10.80 12.01 9.19
C THR A 69 10.79 12.42 7.73
N GLN A 70 10.03 13.47 7.39
CA GLN A 70 9.90 13.90 6.00
C GLN A 70 9.57 15.39 5.87
N GLN A 71 10.53 16.16 5.36
CA GLN A 71 10.43 17.63 5.24
C GLN A 71 9.60 18.08 4.04
N TYR A 72 9.43 17.25 3.04
CA TYR A 72 8.62 17.55 1.86
C TYR A 72 8.03 16.30 1.23
N TYR A 73 6.92 16.48 0.58
CA TYR A 73 6.28 15.46 -0.25
C TYR A 73 6.06 16.01 -1.64
N ILE A 74 6.19 15.15 -2.63
CA ILE A 74 5.91 15.47 -4.03
C ILE A 74 4.91 14.43 -4.53
N LEU A 75 3.72 14.86 -4.87
CA LEU A 75 2.69 13.97 -5.39
C LEU A 75 2.42 14.28 -6.85
N THR A 76 2.35 13.26 -7.68
CA THR A 76 1.91 13.37 -9.07
C THR A 76 0.42 13.07 -9.14
N ILE A 77 -0.37 14.09 -9.45
CA ILE A 77 -1.82 13.99 -9.54
C ILE A 77 -2.25 13.93 -10.99
N ARG A 78 -3.07 12.97 -11.30
CA ARG A 78 -3.76 12.81 -12.56
C ARG A 78 -5.22 13.23 -12.38
N ALA A 79 -5.67 14.17 -13.20
CA ALA A 79 -7.08 14.47 -13.38
C ALA A 79 -7.53 13.84 -14.70
N GLU A 80 -8.55 13.01 -14.67
CA GLU A 80 -9.04 12.22 -15.80
C GLU A 80 -10.54 12.42 -15.97
N ASP A 81 -10.99 12.63 -17.20
CA ASP A 81 -12.40 12.70 -17.54
C ASP A 81 -13.00 11.30 -17.74
N GLY A 82 -14.31 11.20 -17.86
CA GLY A 82 -15.00 9.95 -18.12
C GLY A 82 -14.81 9.39 -19.55
N GLY A 83 -14.15 10.14 -20.43
CA GLY A 83 -13.73 9.73 -21.77
C GLY A 83 -12.31 9.13 -21.80
N GLY A 84 -11.58 9.16 -20.65
CA GLY A 84 -10.21 8.65 -20.53
C GLY A 84 -9.13 9.66 -20.92
N GLN A 85 -9.48 10.94 -21.15
CA GLN A 85 -8.50 12.01 -21.32
C GLN A 85 -8.00 12.46 -19.96
N PHE A 86 -6.71 12.77 -19.85
CA PHE A 86 -6.15 13.19 -18.57
C PHE A 86 -5.07 14.24 -18.69
N THR A 87 -4.85 14.93 -17.58
CA THR A 87 -3.69 15.79 -17.37
C THR A 87 -3.06 15.48 -16.02
N THR A 88 -1.79 15.83 -15.84
CA THR A 88 -1.06 15.60 -14.61
C THR A 88 -0.42 16.87 -14.08
N ILE A 89 -0.31 16.96 -12.75
CA ILE A 89 0.42 18.03 -12.06
C ILE A 89 1.20 17.44 -10.91
N ARG A 90 2.34 18.05 -10.59
CA ARG A 90 3.06 17.80 -9.34
C ARG A 90 2.66 18.80 -8.28
N VAL A 91 2.32 18.30 -7.11
CA VAL A 91 2.01 19.10 -5.92
C VAL A 91 3.14 18.90 -4.92
N TYR A 92 3.67 20.01 -4.43
CA TYR A 92 4.76 20.01 -3.45
C TYR A 92 4.18 20.43 -2.10
N PHE A 93 4.38 19.64 -1.09
CA PHE A 93 4.07 19.95 0.29
C PHE A 93 5.38 20.12 1.05
N ASN A 94 5.68 21.34 1.47
CA ASN A 94 6.79 21.59 2.38
C ASN A 94 6.25 21.57 3.81
N ILE A 95 6.84 20.74 4.64
CA ILE A 95 6.49 20.68 6.06
C ILE A 95 7.29 21.76 6.77
N LEU A 96 6.68 22.39 7.74
CA LEU A 96 7.34 23.37 8.57
C LEU A 96 7.67 22.73 9.91
N ASP A 97 8.88 23.00 10.39
CA ASP A 97 9.30 22.60 11.71
C ASP A 97 8.44 23.28 12.79
N ILE A 98 8.01 22.49 13.74
CA ILE A 98 7.39 22.94 15.00
C ILE A 98 8.15 22.29 16.14
N ASN A 99 8.28 23.02 17.24
CA ASN A 99 8.92 22.51 18.44
C ASN A 99 8.05 21.40 19.07
N ASP A 100 8.10 20.19 18.52
CA ASP A 100 7.34 19.03 18.98
C ASP A 100 8.23 17.87 19.45
N ASN A 101 9.53 17.98 19.23
CA ASN A 101 10.53 17.07 19.76
C ASN A 101 11.21 17.69 20.99
N PRO A 102 11.25 17.01 22.15
CA PRO A 102 12.07 17.44 23.25
C PRO A 102 13.54 17.12 23.02
N PRO A 103 14.48 17.89 23.58
CA PRO A 103 15.88 17.50 23.61
C PRO A 103 16.04 16.09 24.18
N VAL A 104 16.80 15.22 23.51
CA VAL A 104 16.99 13.82 23.91
C VAL A 104 18.43 13.56 24.25
N PHE A 105 18.69 13.22 25.52
CA PHE A 105 19.99 12.69 25.89
C PHE A 105 20.28 11.39 25.14
N SER A 106 21.53 11.18 24.72
CA SER A 106 21.93 9.96 24.01
C SER A 106 21.62 8.66 24.76
N MET A 107 21.40 8.75 26.07
CA MET A 107 20.93 7.67 26.94
C MET A 107 20.03 8.24 28.03
N ALA A 108 19.00 7.49 28.46
CA ALA A 108 18.15 7.88 29.57
C ALA A 108 18.86 7.81 30.94
N SER A 109 19.98 7.09 31.02
CA SER A 109 20.79 7.00 32.23
C SER A 109 22.29 6.88 31.89
N TYR A 110 23.10 7.56 32.65
CA TYR A 110 24.55 7.56 32.57
C TYR A 110 25.16 7.07 33.88
N SER A 111 26.28 6.36 33.82
CA SER A 111 27.07 6.00 34.99
C SER A 111 28.56 6.11 34.67
N THR A 112 29.33 6.55 35.66
CA THR A 112 30.78 6.63 35.57
C THR A 112 31.42 6.32 36.91
N SER A 113 32.65 5.88 36.90
CA SER A 113 33.47 5.73 38.13
C SER A 113 34.52 6.80 38.16
N LEU A 114 34.72 7.42 39.31
CA LEU A 114 35.70 8.47 39.53
C LEU A 114 36.71 8.02 40.58
N MET A 115 37.97 8.34 40.39
CA MET A 115 38.91 8.35 41.48
C MET A 115 38.46 9.46 42.45
N GLU A 116 38.22 9.18 43.71
CA GLU A 116 37.81 10.15 44.71
C GLU A 116 38.85 11.30 44.92
N ASN A 117 40.07 11.07 44.52
CA ASN A 117 41.15 12.04 44.59
C ASN A 117 41.28 12.94 43.36
N LEU A 118 40.31 12.92 42.43
CA LEU A 118 40.30 13.86 41.32
C LEU A 118 40.15 15.30 41.82
N ALA A 119 41.01 16.19 41.30
CA ALA A 119 41.02 17.57 41.70
C ALA A 119 39.75 18.34 41.27
N PRO A 120 39.29 19.31 42.06
CA PRO A 120 38.26 20.24 41.59
C PRO A 120 38.66 20.90 40.27
N GLY A 121 37.67 21.07 39.37
CA GLY A 121 37.86 21.54 38.01
C GLY A 121 38.07 20.42 36.97
N SER A 122 38.27 19.15 37.42
CA SER A 122 38.39 18.02 36.49
C SER A 122 37.05 17.74 35.80
N ALA A 123 37.10 17.61 34.50
CA ALA A 123 35.93 17.19 33.72
C ALA A 123 35.62 15.71 33.97
N ILE A 124 34.35 15.40 34.23
CA ILE A 124 33.85 14.07 34.60
C ILE A 124 33.07 13.44 33.42
N LEU A 125 32.16 14.20 32.86
CA LEU A 125 31.29 13.75 31.75
C LEU A 125 31.11 14.88 30.73
N ASN A 126 30.96 14.48 29.46
CA ASN A 126 30.49 15.34 28.41
C ASN A 126 29.18 14.74 27.87
N PHE A 127 28.06 15.47 28.02
CA PHE A 127 26.75 14.99 27.59
C PHE A 127 26.58 15.23 26.09
N SER A 128 26.28 14.16 25.37
CA SER A 128 25.77 14.27 24.02
C SER A 128 24.25 14.30 24.07
N VAL A 129 23.69 15.43 23.70
CA VAL A 129 22.24 15.64 23.60
C VAL A 129 21.91 16.02 22.17
N THR A 130 20.87 15.42 21.61
CA THR A 130 20.33 15.75 20.31
C THR A 130 18.90 16.23 20.47
N ASP A 131 18.57 17.23 19.69
CA ASP A 131 17.21 17.68 19.46
C ASP A 131 16.93 17.50 17.98
N ALA A 132 15.79 16.93 17.64
CA ALA A 132 15.48 16.60 16.26
C ALA A 132 14.94 17.79 15.48
N ASP A 133 14.47 18.83 16.19
CA ASP A 133 13.95 20.05 15.62
C ASP A 133 15.05 20.88 14.93
N ASP A 134 14.68 21.95 14.25
CA ASP A 134 15.59 22.81 13.52
C ASP A 134 15.78 24.19 14.16
N GLY A 135 16.96 24.81 13.91
CA GLY A 135 17.27 26.19 14.30
C GLY A 135 17.31 26.44 15.82
N SER A 136 16.50 27.38 16.32
CA SER A 136 16.44 27.73 17.76
C SER A 136 15.71 26.67 18.60
N ASN A 137 14.87 25.86 17.97
CA ASN A 137 14.14 24.81 18.66
C ASN A 137 15.09 23.70 19.13
N SER A 138 16.23 23.52 18.46
CA SER A 138 17.28 22.56 18.83
C SER A 138 18.44 23.12 19.68
N GLN A 139 18.45 24.41 20.06
CA GLN A 139 19.47 24.96 20.94
C GLN A 139 19.27 24.55 22.38
N LEU A 140 20.36 24.21 23.09
CA LEU A 140 20.31 23.55 24.41
C LEU A 140 20.83 24.40 25.54
N SER A 141 20.19 24.30 26.75
CA SER A 141 20.64 24.89 27.99
C SER A 141 20.62 23.87 29.12
N PHE A 142 21.76 23.71 29.83
CA PHE A 142 21.99 22.66 30.84
C PHE A 142 21.93 23.21 32.26
N SER A 143 21.47 22.37 33.21
CA SER A 143 21.54 22.63 34.65
C SER A 143 21.50 21.31 35.44
N ILE A 144 21.97 21.33 36.70
CA ILE A 144 21.77 20.25 37.66
C ILE A 144 20.47 20.51 38.39
N ALA A 145 19.44 19.69 38.14
CA ALA A 145 18.09 19.88 38.69
C ALA A 145 17.97 19.34 40.10
N SER A 146 18.66 18.25 40.42
CA SER A 146 18.65 17.67 41.77
C SER A 146 19.77 16.64 41.93
N GLY A 147 19.98 16.20 43.17
CA GLY A 147 20.93 15.12 43.50
C GLY A 147 22.29 15.62 44.00
N ASP A 148 22.61 16.89 43.79
CA ASP A 148 23.85 17.53 44.31
C ASP A 148 23.52 18.66 45.31
N SER A 149 22.94 18.30 46.44
CA SER A 149 22.64 19.27 47.49
C SER A 149 23.88 19.87 48.17
N ALA A 150 25.02 19.22 48.01
CA ALA A 150 26.29 19.66 48.60
C ALA A 150 27.14 20.48 47.61
N GLY A 151 26.76 20.55 46.32
CA GLY A 151 27.48 21.33 45.31
C GLY A 151 28.83 20.74 44.92
N HIS A 152 28.96 19.41 44.94
CA HIS A 152 30.17 18.73 44.52
C HIS A 152 30.43 18.80 43.00
N PHE A 153 29.36 19.07 42.19
CA PHE A 153 29.41 19.04 40.74
C PHE A 153 28.91 20.35 40.13
N GLY A 154 29.42 20.70 38.99
CA GLY A 154 28.92 21.78 38.16
C GLY A 154 28.88 21.40 36.72
N ILE A 155 27.94 21.96 35.97
CA ILE A 155 27.83 21.72 34.51
C ILE A 155 27.90 23.05 33.79
N ASP A 156 28.66 23.09 32.70
CA ASP A 156 28.82 24.28 31.88
C ASP A 156 27.85 24.30 30.68
N SER A 157 27.86 25.39 29.92
CA SER A 157 26.99 25.58 28.77
C SER A 157 27.29 24.65 27.59
N SER A 158 28.45 24.01 27.58
CA SER A 158 28.84 23.00 26.59
C SER A 158 28.43 21.57 26.99
N GLY A 159 27.82 21.40 28.16
CA GLY A 159 27.40 20.12 28.68
C GLY A 159 28.52 19.33 29.36
N VAL A 160 29.62 19.98 29.79
CA VAL A 160 30.69 19.33 30.52
C VAL A 160 30.42 19.38 31.99
N LEU A 161 30.20 18.21 32.61
CA LEU A 161 30.10 18.06 34.06
C LEU A 161 31.52 17.98 34.65
N SER A 162 31.77 18.81 35.67
CA SER A 162 33.03 18.86 36.34
C SER A 162 32.87 18.79 37.85
N ILE A 163 33.95 18.34 38.54
CA ILE A 163 34.02 18.37 40.01
C ILE A 163 34.22 19.80 40.43
N GLN A 164 33.41 20.30 41.39
CA GLN A 164 33.54 21.62 41.98
C GLN A 164 34.16 21.57 43.38
N GLN A 165 33.97 20.45 44.08
CA GLN A 165 34.50 20.25 45.44
C GLN A 165 35.15 18.84 45.52
N PRO A 166 36.07 18.61 46.44
CA PRO A 166 36.66 17.28 46.67
C PRO A 166 35.57 16.26 46.97
N LEU A 167 35.71 15.07 46.39
CA LEU A 167 34.84 13.92 46.62
C LEU A 167 35.43 13.07 47.73
N ASP A 168 34.57 12.51 48.57
CA ASP A 168 34.95 11.62 49.69
C ASP A 168 34.01 10.40 49.60
N ARG A 169 34.54 9.27 49.13
CA ARG A 169 33.83 8.04 48.96
C ARG A 169 33.39 7.41 50.29
N GLU A 170 34.19 7.62 51.35
CA GLU A 170 33.88 7.09 52.68
C GLU A 170 32.64 7.77 53.28
N SER A 171 32.38 9.04 52.93
CA SER A 171 31.15 9.75 53.34
C SER A 171 30.01 9.53 52.36
N GLN A 172 30.28 9.38 51.07
CA GLN A 172 29.24 9.20 50.05
C GLN A 172 29.82 8.47 48.85
N SER A 173 29.65 7.12 48.82
CA SER A 173 30.16 6.23 47.74
C SER A 173 29.40 6.34 46.43
N PHE A 174 28.22 6.97 46.42
CA PHE A 174 27.36 7.07 45.26
C PHE A 174 26.68 8.44 45.17
N TYR A 175 26.72 9.08 43.98
CA TYR A 175 25.98 10.28 43.64
C TYR A 175 24.97 9.94 42.53
N SER A 176 23.74 10.36 42.71
CA SER A 176 22.68 10.30 41.70
C SER A 176 22.25 11.73 41.39
N LEU A 177 22.80 12.26 40.30
CA LEU A 177 22.44 13.58 39.80
C LEU A 177 21.31 13.46 38.77
N VAL A 178 20.38 14.43 38.81
CA VAL A 178 19.45 14.66 37.69
C VAL A 178 19.94 15.88 36.93
N VAL A 179 20.43 15.65 35.72
CA VAL A 179 20.80 16.72 34.78
C VAL A 179 19.58 17.03 33.93
N GLN A 180 19.27 18.30 33.79
CA GLN A 180 18.17 18.81 32.99
C GLN A 180 18.71 19.59 31.79
N VAL A 181 18.11 19.41 30.66
CA VAL A 181 18.31 20.22 29.45
C VAL A 181 16.98 20.71 28.93
N HIS A 182 16.91 21.92 28.45
CA HIS A 182 15.77 22.44 27.70
C HIS A 182 16.22 23.09 26.40
N ASP A 183 15.34 23.02 25.40
CA ASP A 183 15.50 23.76 24.16
C ASP A 183 15.35 25.27 24.39
N MET A 184 15.73 26.05 23.39
CA MET A 184 15.62 27.51 23.46
C MET A 184 14.58 28.03 22.48
N ALA A 185 13.47 27.29 22.28
CA ALA A 185 12.37 27.75 21.46
C ALA A 185 11.99 29.20 21.79
N PRO A 186 11.67 30.03 20.75
CA PRO A 186 11.45 31.48 20.92
C PRO A 186 10.39 31.81 21.95
N LEU A 187 9.34 30.99 22.05
CA LEU A 187 8.29 31.16 23.04
C LEU A 187 8.63 30.32 24.30
N PRO A 188 8.90 30.91 25.47
CA PRO A 188 9.25 30.16 26.68
C PRO A 188 8.21 29.11 27.09
N ALA A 189 6.93 29.31 26.75
CA ALA A 189 5.85 28.37 27.06
C ALA A 189 5.83 27.14 26.18
N SER A 190 6.52 27.15 25.03
CA SER A 190 6.65 26.01 24.11
C SER A 190 7.98 25.26 24.23
N ARG A 191 8.83 25.64 25.20
CA ARG A 191 10.11 24.96 25.43
C ARG A 191 9.89 23.60 26.04
N TYR A 192 10.45 22.61 25.42
CA TYR A 192 10.49 21.27 25.98
C TYR A 192 11.71 21.07 26.87
N THR A 193 11.54 20.15 27.81
CA THR A 193 12.56 19.84 28.79
C THR A 193 12.72 18.33 28.91
N SER A 194 13.97 17.88 28.90
CA SER A 194 14.30 16.48 29.15
C SER A 194 15.26 16.35 30.33
N THR A 195 15.25 15.18 30.96
CA THR A 195 16.14 14.88 32.10
C THR A 195 16.86 13.57 31.90
N ALA A 196 18.10 13.51 32.38
CA ALA A 196 18.89 12.29 32.42
C ALA A 196 19.38 11.99 33.82
N GLN A 197 19.48 10.69 34.13
CA GLN A 197 20.06 10.28 35.42
C GLN A 197 21.58 10.02 35.21
N VAL A 198 22.39 10.53 36.13
CA VAL A 198 23.85 10.35 36.16
C VAL A 198 24.24 9.65 37.45
N SER A 199 24.78 8.46 37.35
CA SER A 199 25.32 7.69 38.44
C SER A 199 26.83 7.86 38.52
N ILE A 200 27.35 8.38 39.63
CA ILE A 200 28.77 8.55 39.89
C ILE A 200 29.17 7.59 41.01
N ILE A 201 30.05 6.65 40.67
CA ILE A 201 30.55 5.64 41.60
C ILE A 201 31.99 5.99 41.95
N LEU A 202 32.28 6.15 43.22
CA LEU A 202 33.64 6.28 43.70
C LEU A 202 34.21 4.87 43.91
N LEU A 203 35.22 4.57 43.13
CA LEU A 203 35.77 3.21 42.95
C LEU A 203 36.06 2.46 44.23
N ASP A 204 35.88 1.19 44.18
CA ASP A 204 36.41 0.07 44.96
C ASP A 204 35.43 -0.67 45.90
N VAL A 205 34.11 -0.48 45.74
CA VAL A 205 33.12 -1.37 46.32
C VAL A 205 32.25 -1.96 45.22
N ASN A 206 31.94 -3.26 45.29
CA ASN A 206 31.01 -3.90 44.34
C ASN A 206 29.56 -3.44 44.65
N ASP A 207 29.28 -2.15 44.40
CA ASP A 207 27.98 -1.53 44.60
C ASP A 207 27.31 -1.12 43.31
N SER A 208 28.01 -1.31 42.16
CA SER A 208 27.55 -0.99 40.82
C SER A 208 27.28 -2.24 40.01
N PRO A 209 26.07 -2.42 39.48
CA PRO A 209 25.82 -3.52 38.56
C PRO A 209 26.40 -3.26 37.17
N PRO A 210 26.80 -4.32 36.40
CA PRO A 210 27.22 -4.18 35.00
C PRO A 210 26.22 -3.41 34.16
N SER A 211 26.66 -2.54 33.27
CA SER A 211 25.82 -1.69 32.43
C SER A 211 25.97 -2.00 30.92
N PHE A 212 24.86 -2.31 30.22
CA PHE A 212 24.88 -2.65 28.79
C PHE A 212 25.12 -1.42 27.91
N ILE A 213 26.05 -1.59 26.95
CA ILE A 213 26.38 -0.59 25.92
C ILE A 213 26.07 -1.06 24.50
N SER A 214 25.69 -2.33 24.33
CA SER A 214 25.37 -2.93 23.05
C SER A 214 24.05 -2.41 22.49
N PRO A 215 23.89 -2.43 21.15
CA PRO A 215 22.63 -2.10 20.52
C PRO A 215 21.47 -2.98 21.02
N LYS A 216 20.29 -2.37 21.19
CA LYS A 216 19.06 -3.08 21.58
C LYS A 216 18.26 -3.61 20.41
N LEU A 217 18.79 -3.49 19.20
CA LEU A 217 18.13 -3.88 17.97
C LEU A 217 19.15 -4.51 17.03
N THR A 218 18.79 -5.64 16.45
CA THR A 218 19.55 -6.29 15.37
C THR A 218 18.58 -6.82 14.32
N TYR A 219 19.10 -7.04 13.13
CA TYR A 219 18.38 -7.53 11.97
C TYR A 219 19.03 -8.81 11.47
N ILE A 220 18.24 -9.82 11.16
CA ILE A 220 18.72 -11.09 10.66
C ILE A 220 17.79 -11.63 9.59
N PRO A 221 18.27 -11.97 8.39
CA PRO A 221 17.48 -12.66 7.40
C PRO A 221 16.99 -14.01 7.93
N GLU A 222 15.75 -14.38 7.65
CA GLU A 222 15.18 -15.66 8.12
C GLU A 222 15.94 -16.89 7.61
N ASN A 223 16.54 -16.81 6.41
CA ASN A 223 17.34 -17.89 5.84
C ASN A 223 18.77 -17.98 6.41
N THR A 224 19.04 -17.26 7.50
CA THR A 224 20.38 -17.28 8.12
C THR A 224 20.70 -18.68 8.65
N PRO A 225 21.89 -19.22 8.35
CA PRO A 225 22.30 -20.53 8.82
C PRO A 225 22.35 -20.61 10.34
N ILE A 226 22.02 -21.78 10.88
CA ILE A 226 22.22 -22.11 12.30
C ILE A 226 23.72 -21.95 12.64
N ASP A 227 24.01 -21.58 13.88
CA ASP A 227 25.34 -21.25 14.45
C ASP A 227 25.91 -19.89 14.01
N THR A 228 25.17 -19.10 13.21
CA THR A 228 25.55 -17.73 12.89
C THR A 228 25.43 -16.83 14.12
N VAL A 229 26.45 -15.96 14.33
CA VAL A 229 26.37 -14.91 15.36
C VAL A 229 25.39 -13.82 14.91
N VAL A 230 24.35 -13.61 15.70
CA VAL A 230 23.28 -12.64 15.44
C VAL A 230 23.67 -11.24 15.92
N PHE A 231 24.19 -11.16 17.13
CA PHE A 231 24.76 -9.95 17.71
C PHE A 231 25.71 -10.32 18.86
N LYS A 232 26.45 -9.31 19.34
CA LYS A 232 27.32 -9.44 20.51
C LYS A 232 26.83 -8.51 21.61
N ALA A 233 26.40 -9.07 22.74
CA ALA A 233 26.11 -8.31 23.93
C ALA A 233 27.41 -7.76 24.54
N GLN A 234 27.39 -6.48 24.91
CA GLN A 234 28.50 -5.83 25.59
C GLN A 234 27.96 -5.04 26.80
N ALA A 235 28.58 -5.24 27.91
CA ALA A 235 28.34 -4.46 29.13
C ALA A 235 29.67 -4.03 29.72
N THR A 236 29.63 -2.94 30.44
CA THR A 236 30.78 -2.41 31.21
C THR A 236 30.40 -2.34 32.68
N ASP A 237 31.37 -2.59 33.52
CA ASP A 237 31.26 -2.46 34.96
C ASP A 237 32.35 -1.49 35.42
N PRO A 238 31.97 -0.40 36.09
CA PRO A 238 32.99 0.60 36.54
C PRO A 238 33.80 0.15 37.74
N ASP A 239 33.36 -0.96 38.41
CA ASP A 239 34.12 -1.51 39.50
C ASP A 239 35.45 -2.04 39.07
N SER A 240 36.39 -2.30 39.97
CA SER A 240 37.72 -2.76 39.65
C SER A 240 37.96 -4.24 40.00
N GLY A 241 38.92 -4.89 39.26
CA GLY A 241 39.32 -6.27 39.50
C GLY A 241 38.21 -7.30 39.31
N PRO A 242 37.94 -8.22 40.26
CA PRO A 242 36.89 -9.23 40.14
C PRO A 242 35.47 -8.63 40.02
N ASN A 243 35.24 -7.44 40.57
CA ASN A 243 33.97 -6.73 40.54
C ASN A 243 33.54 -6.32 39.11
N SER A 244 34.56 -6.17 38.22
CA SER A 244 34.32 -5.79 36.81
C SER A 244 34.28 -6.98 35.85
N TYR A 245 34.45 -8.22 36.30
CA TYR A 245 34.41 -9.41 35.43
C TYR A 245 32.94 -9.83 35.17
N ILE A 246 32.49 -9.69 33.94
CA ILE A 246 31.12 -9.89 33.54
C ILE A 246 30.91 -11.27 32.91
N GLU A 247 29.86 -11.98 33.34
CA GLU A 247 29.33 -13.17 32.72
C GLU A 247 27.93 -12.90 32.11
N TYR A 248 27.69 -13.40 30.88
CA TYR A 248 26.44 -13.20 30.16
C TYR A 248 25.54 -14.46 30.18
N SER A 249 24.23 -14.24 30.27
CA SER A 249 23.23 -15.30 30.15
C SER A 249 21.94 -14.79 29.52
N LEU A 250 21.07 -15.67 28.98
CA LEU A 250 19.72 -15.36 28.53
C LEU A 250 18.73 -15.76 29.60
N LEU A 251 17.90 -14.83 30.06
CA LEU A 251 16.94 -15.03 31.16
C LEU A 251 15.80 -15.98 30.79
N ARG A 252 15.38 -15.99 29.52
CA ARG A 252 14.37 -16.92 28.96
C ARG A 252 14.74 -17.19 27.50
N PRO A 253 15.32 -18.35 27.17
CA PRO A 253 15.53 -18.74 25.79
C PRO A 253 14.16 -18.98 25.15
N LEU A 254 13.69 -18.03 24.34
CA LEU A 254 12.43 -18.14 23.59
C LEU A 254 12.56 -19.25 22.55
N GLY A 255 11.92 -20.40 22.84
CA GLY A 255 11.82 -21.52 21.92
C GLY A 255 13.13 -22.21 21.52
N ASN A 256 14.21 -22.05 22.31
CA ASN A 256 15.55 -22.58 22.00
C ASN A 256 16.10 -22.15 20.63
N LYS A 257 15.69 -20.97 20.14
CA LYS A 257 16.18 -20.43 18.85
C LYS A 257 17.50 -19.69 18.97
N PHE A 258 17.91 -19.31 20.19
CA PHE A 258 19.10 -18.52 20.46
C PHE A 258 19.86 -19.05 21.66
N SER A 259 21.19 -18.92 21.64
CA SER A 259 22.09 -19.15 22.74
C SER A 259 23.06 -18.00 22.90
N ILE A 260 23.65 -17.83 24.08
CA ILE A 260 24.66 -16.80 24.34
C ILE A 260 25.92 -17.46 24.93
N GLY A 261 27.09 -17.00 24.47
CA GLY A 261 28.37 -17.32 25.08
C GLY A 261 28.56 -16.57 26.40
N THR A 262 28.91 -17.29 27.46
CA THR A 262 28.94 -16.75 28.84
C THR A 262 30.01 -15.70 29.06
N ILE A 263 31.12 -15.75 28.29
CA ILE A 263 32.25 -14.83 28.44
C ILE A 263 32.31 -13.81 27.31
N ASP A 264 32.06 -14.25 26.08
CA ASP A 264 32.20 -13.42 24.89
C ASP A 264 30.94 -12.61 24.54
N GLY A 265 29.79 -13.00 25.13
CA GLY A 265 28.50 -12.36 24.88
C GLY A 265 27.94 -12.57 23.48
N GLU A 266 28.48 -13.51 22.70
CA GLU A 266 28.01 -13.80 21.35
C GLU A 266 26.66 -14.54 21.38
N VAL A 267 25.63 -13.93 20.85
CA VAL A 267 24.32 -14.57 20.66
C VAL A 267 24.30 -15.26 19.31
N ARG A 268 24.09 -16.58 19.34
CA ARG A 268 24.07 -17.44 18.16
C ARG A 268 22.68 -17.99 17.90
N LEU A 269 22.37 -18.14 16.62
CA LEU A 269 21.15 -18.79 16.14
C LEU A 269 21.28 -20.30 16.36
N THR A 270 20.28 -20.93 17.03
CA THR A 270 20.26 -22.38 17.32
C THR A 270 19.09 -23.11 16.66
N GLY A 271 18.20 -22.38 15.99
CA GLY A 271 17.06 -22.96 15.26
C GLY A 271 16.64 -22.08 14.11
N GLU A 272 16.07 -22.66 13.08
CA GLU A 272 15.61 -21.97 11.89
C GLU A 272 14.61 -20.85 12.22
N LEU A 273 14.68 -19.76 11.50
CA LEU A 273 13.76 -18.65 11.59
C LEU A 273 12.72 -18.74 10.46
N ASP A 274 11.60 -18.12 10.68
CA ASP A 274 10.46 -18.00 9.77
C ASP A 274 9.75 -16.69 10.18
N ARG A 275 9.88 -15.67 9.34
CA ARG A 275 9.37 -14.33 9.63
C ARG A 275 7.85 -14.30 9.65
N GLU A 276 7.22 -15.12 8.79
CA GLU A 276 5.77 -15.25 8.70
C GLU A 276 5.17 -15.81 9.97
N ALA A 277 5.92 -16.69 10.65
CA ALA A 277 5.53 -17.22 11.95
C ALA A 277 5.90 -16.26 13.08
N VAL A 278 7.12 -15.68 13.05
CA VAL A 278 7.61 -14.79 14.10
C VAL A 278 8.53 -13.73 13.49
N SER A 279 8.03 -12.51 13.30
CA SER A 279 8.77 -11.40 12.69
C SER A 279 9.81 -10.74 13.60
N ASN A 280 9.72 -10.95 14.89
CA ASN A 280 10.71 -10.43 15.84
C ASN A 280 10.80 -11.28 17.10
N TYR A 281 11.96 -11.23 17.73
CA TYR A 281 12.24 -11.86 19.02
C TYR A 281 12.78 -10.82 19.98
N THR A 282 12.29 -10.82 21.22
CA THR A 282 12.87 -10.04 22.31
C THR A 282 13.71 -10.95 23.18
N LEU A 283 15.03 -10.73 23.20
CA LEU A 283 15.98 -11.49 24.01
C LEU A 283 16.38 -10.67 25.22
N THR A 284 16.09 -11.17 26.42
CA THR A 284 16.56 -10.56 27.65
C THR A 284 17.95 -11.12 27.97
N VAL A 285 18.98 -10.29 27.77
CA VAL A 285 20.36 -10.59 28.10
C VAL A 285 20.65 -10.12 29.52
N VAL A 286 21.27 -10.97 30.33
CA VAL A 286 21.73 -10.66 31.68
C VAL A 286 23.24 -10.65 31.73
N ALA A 287 23.83 -9.61 32.31
CA ALA A 287 25.25 -9.48 32.65
C ALA A 287 25.42 -9.50 34.17
N THR A 288 26.33 -10.29 34.67
CA THR A 288 26.61 -10.47 36.11
C THR A 288 28.10 -10.33 36.37
N ASP A 289 28.48 -9.51 37.37
CA ASP A 289 29.88 -9.40 37.82
C ASP A 289 30.29 -10.60 38.70
N LYS A 290 31.57 -10.65 39.10
CA LYS A 290 32.13 -11.65 40.03
C LYS A 290 32.47 -11.06 41.40
N GLY A 291 31.89 -9.93 41.71
CA GLY A 291 32.03 -9.34 43.05
C GLY A 291 31.33 -10.15 44.15
N GLN A 292 31.54 -9.72 45.43
CA GLN A 292 30.91 -10.33 46.57
C GLN A 292 30.20 -9.29 47.43
N PRO A 293 28.84 -9.28 47.40
CA PRO A 293 27.93 -10.09 46.58
C PRO A 293 28.01 -9.74 45.12
N SER A 294 27.77 -10.68 44.20
CA SER A 294 27.71 -10.39 42.76
C SER A 294 26.47 -9.58 42.40
N LEU A 295 26.63 -8.59 41.55
CA LEU A 295 25.58 -7.74 41.02
C LEU A 295 25.27 -8.10 39.56
N SER A 296 24.04 -7.83 39.10
CA SER A 296 23.63 -8.13 37.73
C SER A 296 22.71 -7.08 37.15
N SER A 297 22.74 -6.95 35.84
CA SER A 297 21.80 -6.15 35.06
C SER A 297 21.23 -6.93 33.87
N SER A 298 20.13 -6.42 33.30
CA SER A 298 19.53 -7.01 32.12
C SER A 298 19.13 -5.97 31.11
N THR A 299 19.13 -6.36 29.82
CA THR A 299 18.62 -5.55 28.73
C THR A 299 17.88 -6.41 27.74
N ASP A 300 16.83 -5.85 27.16
CA ASP A 300 16.12 -6.49 26.05
C ASP A 300 16.76 -6.07 24.73
N VAL A 301 17.04 -7.07 23.91
CA VAL A 301 17.52 -6.94 22.53
C VAL A 301 16.44 -7.48 21.61
N ILE A 302 15.97 -6.63 20.71
CA ILE A 302 15.00 -7.02 19.69
C ILE A 302 15.77 -7.53 18.49
N VAL A 303 15.49 -8.77 18.09
CA VAL A 303 15.96 -9.37 16.84
C VAL A 303 14.83 -9.28 15.84
N ILE A 304 14.98 -8.41 14.84
CA ILE A 304 14.03 -8.31 13.72
C ILE A 304 14.44 -9.32 12.67
N VAL A 305 13.51 -10.19 12.32
CA VAL A 305 13.69 -11.14 11.23
C VAL A 305 13.39 -10.43 9.93
N LEU A 306 14.41 -10.37 9.05
CA LEU A 306 14.28 -9.77 7.74
C LEU A 306 13.68 -10.77 6.76
N ASP A 307 12.81 -10.27 5.97
CA ASP A 307 12.10 -10.97 4.94
C ASP A 307 13.01 -11.49 3.83
N ILE A 308 12.74 -12.68 3.37
CA ILE A 308 13.29 -13.27 2.16
C ILE A 308 12.11 -13.65 1.27
N ASN A 309 12.21 -13.37 0.00
CA ASN A 309 11.16 -13.73 -0.95
C ASN A 309 11.04 -15.26 -1.09
N ASP A 310 10.45 -15.92 -0.09
CA ASP A 310 10.30 -17.37 -0.03
C ASP A 310 8.84 -17.85 -0.16
N ASN A 311 7.88 -16.94 -0.05
CA ASN A 311 6.48 -17.19 -0.33
C ASN A 311 6.11 -16.86 -1.78
N ASN A 312 5.06 -17.47 -2.26
CA ASN A 312 4.47 -17.14 -3.55
C ASN A 312 3.19 -16.34 -3.32
N PRO A 313 2.91 -15.34 -4.16
CA PRO A 313 1.56 -14.76 -4.16
C PRO A 313 0.54 -15.86 -4.41
N LEU A 314 -0.49 -15.94 -3.58
CA LEU A 314 -1.51 -16.98 -3.66
C LEU A 314 -2.88 -16.37 -3.96
N PHE A 315 -3.48 -16.74 -5.09
CA PHE A 315 -4.84 -16.31 -5.42
C PHE A 315 -5.88 -16.89 -4.44
N ALA A 316 -6.78 -16.04 -3.99
CA ALA A 316 -7.91 -16.40 -3.14
C ALA A 316 -8.81 -17.47 -3.79
N GLN A 317 -8.87 -17.49 -5.12
CA GLN A 317 -9.63 -18.46 -5.91
C GLN A 317 -8.80 -18.91 -7.12
N LYS A 318 -8.88 -20.18 -7.47
CA LYS A 318 -8.24 -20.75 -8.67
C LYS A 318 -9.11 -20.61 -9.92
N LEU A 319 -10.36 -20.19 -9.76
CA LEU A 319 -11.29 -19.95 -10.84
C LEU A 319 -12.26 -18.83 -10.49
N TYR A 320 -12.29 -17.80 -11.31
CA TYR A 320 -13.27 -16.75 -11.30
C TYR A 320 -14.22 -16.91 -12.49
N ARG A 321 -15.46 -16.52 -12.33
CA ARG A 321 -16.48 -16.56 -13.40
C ARG A 321 -17.20 -15.23 -13.42
N VAL A 322 -17.38 -14.70 -14.63
CA VAL A 322 -18.13 -13.48 -14.87
C VAL A 322 -18.95 -13.64 -16.15
N GLU A 323 -20.14 -13.09 -16.11
CA GLU A 323 -21.02 -12.97 -17.27
C GLU A 323 -21.27 -11.48 -17.51
N LEU A 324 -21.18 -11.05 -18.74
CA LEU A 324 -21.46 -9.66 -19.13
C LEU A 324 -22.12 -9.61 -20.50
N GLU A 325 -22.84 -8.56 -20.76
CA GLU A 325 -23.40 -8.28 -22.08
C GLU A 325 -22.29 -7.85 -23.04
N GLU A 326 -22.35 -8.31 -24.28
CA GLU A 326 -21.32 -8.00 -25.28
C GLU A 326 -21.17 -6.51 -25.59
N ASN A 327 -22.26 -5.74 -25.49
CA ASN A 327 -22.26 -4.29 -25.67
C ASN A 327 -21.70 -3.53 -24.46
N THR A 328 -21.15 -4.23 -23.48
CA THR A 328 -20.55 -3.61 -22.30
C THR A 328 -19.50 -2.59 -22.73
N LEU A 329 -19.63 -1.37 -22.24
CA LEU A 329 -18.78 -0.25 -22.61
C LEU A 329 -17.31 -0.49 -22.25
N THR A 330 -16.42 -0.06 -23.11
CA THR A 330 -14.99 -0.03 -22.81
C THR A 330 -14.71 0.84 -21.60
N GLY A 331 -13.84 0.33 -20.71
CA GLY A 331 -13.57 0.95 -19.42
C GLY A 331 -14.42 0.42 -18.27
N THR A 332 -15.40 -0.45 -18.55
CA THR A 332 -16.20 -1.08 -17.50
C THR A 332 -15.38 -2.10 -16.72
N ASP A 333 -15.43 -1.99 -15.40
CA ASP A 333 -14.84 -2.96 -14.49
C ASP A 333 -15.67 -4.23 -14.44
N LEU A 334 -15.03 -5.39 -14.66
CA LEU A 334 -15.71 -6.67 -14.72
C LEU A 334 -15.62 -7.44 -13.42
N ILE A 335 -14.41 -7.65 -12.96
CA ILE A 335 -14.13 -8.45 -11.78
C ILE A 335 -12.77 -8.06 -11.22
N GLN A 336 -12.63 -8.16 -9.93
CA GLN A 336 -11.35 -8.03 -9.26
C GLN A 336 -10.86 -9.41 -8.84
N VAL A 337 -9.64 -9.76 -9.27
CA VAL A 337 -8.91 -10.91 -8.75
C VAL A 337 -8.06 -10.47 -7.58
N HIS A 338 -7.91 -11.33 -6.59
CA HIS A 338 -7.15 -11.01 -5.40
C HIS A 338 -6.17 -12.14 -5.07
N ALA A 339 -4.92 -11.78 -4.85
CA ALA A 339 -3.90 -12.67 -4.33
C ALA A 339 -3.20 -12.01 -3.15
N THR A 340 -2.80 -12.82 -2.20
CA THR A 340 -2.03 -12.41 -1.02
C THR A 340 -0.69 -13.10 -1.02
N ASP A 341 0.30 -12.39 -0.51
CA ASP A 341 1.64 -12.91 -0.32
C ASP A 341 2.01 -12.78 1.16
N GLY A 342 2.74 -13.75 1.71
CA GLY A 342 3.16 -13.74 3.11
C GLY A 342 4.34 -12.81 3.36
N ASP A 343 5.12 -12.53 2.33
CA ASP A 343 6.35 -11.76 2.44
C ASP A 343 6.12 -10.27 2.72
N GLU A 344 7.14 -9.53 3.05
CA GLU A 344 7.05 -8.12 3.43
C GLU A 344 7.59 -7.19 2.34
N GLY A 345 7.11 -5.95 2.38
CA GLY A 345 7.61 -4.88 1.52
C GLY A 345 7.43 -5.18 0.04
N THR A 346 8.52 -5.19 -0.75
CA THR A 346 8.47 -5.48 -2.19
C THR A 346 8.26 -6.96 -2.48
N ASN A 347 8.69 -7.85 -1.62
CA ASN A 347 8.52 -9.29 -1.77
C ASN A 347 7.04 -9.69 -1.68
N GLY A 348 6.27 -9.10 -0.73
CA GLY A 348 4.84 -9.30 -0.61
C GLY A 348 3.98 -8.37 -1.49
N GLN A 349 4.59 -7.53 -2.33
CA GLN A 349 3.85 -6.55 -3.13
C GLN A 349 3.35 -7.14 -4.45
N VAL A 350 2.17 -7.69 -4.42
CA VAL A 350 1.56 -8.39 -5.56
C VAL A 350 1.27 -7.45 -6.74
N ARG A 351 1.55 -7.93 -7.94
CA ARG A 351 1.18 -7.34 -9.23
C ARG A 351 0.47 -8.36 -10.10
N TYR A 352 -0.46 -7.87 -10.89
CA TYR A 352 -1.31 -8.70 -11.73
C TYR A 352 -1.07 -8.45 -13.21
N SER A 353 -1.14 -9.51 -14.00
CA SER A 353 -1.09 -9.44 -15.46
C SER A 353 -1.94 -10.54 -16.10
N ILE A 354 -2.51 -10.26 -17.26
CA ILE A 354 -3.11 -11.28 -18.13
C ILE A 354 -1.99 -11.85 -18.98
N VAL A 355 -1.72 -13.15 -18.83
CA VAL A 355 -0.60 -13.82 -19.52
C VAL A 355 -1.07 -14.71 -20.67
N ASN A 356 -2.34 -15.09 -20.71
CA ASN A 356 -2.91 -15.90 -21.78
C ASN A 356 -4.43 -15.70 -21.90
N GLY A 357 -4.99 -16.07 -23.06
CA GLY A 357 -6.43 -16.11 -23.32
C GLY A 357 -7.00 -14.84 -23.95
N ASP A 358 -6.23 -13.74 -23.96
CA ASP A 358 -6.61 -12.44 -24.53
C ASP A 358 -5.70 -12.05 -25.71
N THR A 359 -5.84 -12.77 -26.81
CA THR A 359 -4.96 -12.59 -28.00
C THR A 359 -5.14 -11.24 -28.69
N ASN A 360 -6.31 -10.62 -28.53
CA ASN A 360 -6.64 -9.35 -29.19
C ASN A 360 -6.59 -8.15 -28.26
N ASN A 361 -6.23 -8.34 -26.98
CA ASN A 361 -6.25 -7.32 -25.93
C ASN A 361 -7.64 -6.67 -25.76
N GLU A 362 -8.66 -7.51 -25.65
CA GLU A 362 -10.05 -7.12 -25.39
C GLU A 362 -10.27 -6.77 -23.92
N PHE A 363 -9.36 -7.21 -23.06
CA PHE A 363 -9.38 -6.94 -21.62
C PHE A 363 -8.08 -6.28 -21.16
N ARG A 364 -8.17 -5.59 -20.05
CA ARG A 364 -7.03 -5.03 -19.34
C ARG A 364 -7.18 -5.33 -17.86
N ILE A 365 -6.10 -5.63 -17.21
CA ILE A 365 -6.04 -5.74 -15.75
C ILE A 365 -5.25 -4.56 -15.17
N ASP A 366 -5.78 -3.97 -14.10
CA ASP A 366 -4.99 -3.04 -13.30
C ASP A 366 -3.96 -3.84 -12.50
N SER A 367 -2.69 -3.53 -12.72
CA SER A 367 -1.58 -4.31 -12.15
C SER A 367 -1.46 -4.21 -10.64
N VAL A 368 -2.13 -3.26 -10.00
CA VAL A 368 -2.08 -3.03 -8.56
C VAL A 368 -3.33 -3.57 -7.87
N THR A 369 -4.48 -3.25 -8.44
CA THR A 369 -5.77 -3.57 -7.83
C THR A 369 -6.31 -4.93 -8.25
N GLY A 370 -5.80 -5.50 -9.36
CA GLY A 370 -6.31 -6.74 -9.93
C GLY A 370 -7.69 -6.61 -10.59
N VAL A 371 -8.14 -5.39 -10.86
CA VAL A 371 -9.41 -5.14 -11.54
C VAL A 371 -9.24 -5.40 -13.03
N ILE A 372 -10.06 -6.30 -13.58
CA ILE A 372 -10.13 -6.57 -15.01
C ILE A 372 -11.24 -5.71 -15.60
N THR A 373 -10.90 -4.98 -16.66
CA THR A 373 -11.79 -4.06 -17.37
C THR A 373 -11.89 -4.41 -18.83
N VAL A 374 -13.00 -4.08 -19.47
CA VAL A 374 -13.17 -4.17 -20.92
C VAL A 374 -12.28 -3.11 -21.59
N ALA A 375 -11.36 -3.54 -22.43
CA ALA A 375 -10.44 -2.64 -23.13
C ALA A 375 -10.86 -2.35 -24.58
N LYS A 376 -11.63 -3.26 -25.20
CA LYS A 376 -12.15 -3.12 -26.58
C LYS A 376 -13.60 -3.60 -26.62
N PRO A 377 -14.36 -3.14 -27.62
CA PRO A 377 -15.68 -3.69 -27.88
C PRO A 377 -15.65 -5.21 -28.00
N LEU A 378 -16.59 -5.83 -27.38
CA LEU A 378 -16.80 -7.28 -27.43
C LEU A 378 -17.89 -7.60 -28.45
N ASP A 379 -17.89 -8.83 -28.94
CA ASP A 379 -18.79 -9.30 -29.99
C ASP A 379 -18.95 -10.81 -29.77
N ARG A 380 -20.12 -11.20 -29.28
CA ARG A 380 -20.41 -12.59 -28.92
C ARG A 380 -20.46 -13.50 -30.15
N GLU A 381 -20.92 -12.97 -31.27
CA GLU A 381 -21.04 -13.70 -32.53
C GLU A 381 -19.66 -14.12 -33.06
N LYS A 382 -18.62 -13.30 -32.78
CA LYS A 382 -17.23 -13.66 -33.08
C LYS A 382 -16.60 -14.52 -32.00
N LYS A 383 -16.88 -14.24 -30.72
CA LYS A 383 -16.25 -14.98 -29.62
C LYS A 383 -17.13 -14.97 -28.38
N PRO A 384 -17.92 -16.02 -28.13
CA PRO A 384 -18.94 -16.04 -27.07
C PRO A 384 -18.37 -16.15 -25.65
N SER A 385 -17.10 -16.51 -25.50
CA SER A 385 -16.48 -16.66 -24.20
C SER A 385 -14.96 -16.50 -24.25
N TYR A 386 -14.40 -16.15 -23.09
CA TYR A 386 -12.96 -16.01 -22.90
C TYR A 386 -12.53 -16.82 -21.69
N THR A 387 -11.35 -17.40 -21.78
CA THR A 387 -10.67 -18.05 -20.67
C THR A 387 -9.33 -17.36 -20.48
N LEU A 388 -9.29 -16.40 -19.59
CA LEU A 388 -8.08 -15.65 -19.30
C LEU A 388 -7.24 -16.40 -18.25
N THR A 389 -5.94 -16.46 -18.47
CA THR A 389 -4.98 -16.84 -17.43
C THR A 389 -4.40 -15.55 -16.85
N VAL A 390 -4.70 -15.30 -15.59
CA VAL A 390 -4.15 -14.17 -14.86
C VAL A 390 -3.02 -14.67 -13.97
N GLN A 391 -1.90 -13.99 -14.03
CA GLN A 391 -0.73 -14.23 -13.20
C GLN A 391 -0.64 -13.14 -12.12
N SER A 392 -0.41 -13.55 -10.91
CA SER A 392 0.11 -12.70 -9.83
C SER A 392 1.62 -12.87 -9.75
N SER A 393 2.33 -11.80 -9.47
CA SER A 393 3.77 -11.80 -9.24
C SER A 393 4.09 -10.82 -8.11
N ASP A 394 4.98 -11.20 -7.21
CA ASP A 394 5.58 -10.27 -6.27
C ASP A 394 6.57 -9.32 -6.99
N ARG A 395 7.21 -8.43 -6.24
CA ARG A 395 8.23 -7.49 -6.70
C ARG A 395 9.59 -7.73 -6.07
N GLY A 396 9.82 -8.91 -5.58
CA GLY A 396 11.11 -9.34 -5.06
C GLY A 396 12.20 -9.34 -6.13
N SER A 397 13.44 -9.45 -5.71
CA SER A 397 14.60 -9.50 -6.63
C SER A 397 14.60 -10.73 -7.54
N SER A 398 13.95 -11.79 -7.10
CA SER A 398 13.63 -12.99 -7.87
C SER A 398 12.13 -13.23 -7.75
N PRO A 399 11.32 -12.59 -8.63
CA PRO A 399 9.88 -12.62 -8.47
C PRO A 399 9.30 -14.02 -8.52
N ARG A 400 8.40 -14.29 -7.59
CA ARG A 400 7.61 -15.52 -7.54
C ARG A 400 6.22 -15.28 -8.10
N THR A 401 5.57 -16.31 -8.53
CA THR A 401 4.30 -16.17 -9.26
C THR A 401 3.31 -17.26 -8.89
N ASP A 402 2.03 -16.93 -9.05
CA ASP A 402 0.91 -17.88 -9.08
C ASP A 402 -0.02 -17.52 -10.23
N THR A 403 -0.90 -18.42 -10.61
CA THR A 403 -1.86 -18.19 -11.69
C THR A 403 -3.27 -18.59 -11.30
N THR A 404 -4.23 -17.88 -11.86
CA THR A 404 -5.65 -18.20 -11.76
C THR A 404 -6.32 -18.10 -13.11
N THR A 405 -7.49 -18.73 -13.24
CA THR A 405 -8.32 -18.67 -14.44
C THR A 405 -9.50 -17.75 -14.25
N VAL A 406 -9.79 -16.90 -15.23
CA VAL A 406 -11.00 -16.08 -15.28
C VAL A 406 -11.78 -16.47 -16.52
N ASN A 407 -12.95 -17.08 -16.31
CA ASN A 407 -13.88 -17.42 -17.37
C ASN A 407 -14.90 -16.30 -17.54
N ILE A 408 -14.95 -15.74 -18.73
CA ILE A 408 -15.88 -14.68 -19.12
C ILE A 408 -16.82 -15.24 -20.16
N VAL A 409 -18.11 -15.13 -19.92
CA VAL A 409 -19.17 -15.54 -20.86
C VAL A 409 -19.94 -14.31 -21.29
N LEU A 410 -20.03 -14.10 -22.60
CA LEU A 410 -20.80 -13.00 -23.14
C LEU A 410 -22.27 -13.40 -23.24
N LYS A 411 -23.12 -12.50 -22.76
CA LYS A 411 -24.57 -12.54 -22.95
C LYS A 411 -24.91 -11.81 -24.23
N ASP A 412 -25.85 -12.37 -24.93
CA ASP A 412 -26.38 -11.85 -26.16
C ASP A 412 -27.10 -10.52 -25.97
N VAL A 413 -26.89 -9.60 -26.86
CA VAL A 413 -27.64 -8.35 -26.99
C VAL A 413 -28.11 -8.23 -28.42
N ASN A 414 -29.34 -7.83 -28.61
CA ASN A 414 -29.92 -7.64 -29.94
C ASN A 414 -29.22 -6.46 -30.65
N ASP A 415 -28.11 -6.73 -31.30
CA ASP A 415 -27.30 -5.73 -32.00
C ASP A 415 -27.04 -6.08 -33.48
N TYR A 416 -27.46 -7.27 -33.92
CA TYR A 416 -27.46 -7.63 -35.32
C TYR A 416 -28.80 -7.30 -35.95
N ILE A 417 -28.76 -6.83 -37.18
CA ILE A 417 -29.94 -6.52 -37.97
C ILE A 417 -30.20 -7.72 -38.90
N PRO A 418 -31.45 -8.25 -38.90
CA PRO A 418 -31.82 -9.32 -39.79
C PRO A 418 -31.44 -9.00 -41.24
N THR A 419 -30.74 -9.91 -41.91
CA THR A 419 -30.30 -9.74 -43.26
C THR A 419 -30.95 -10.78 -44.16
N PHE A 420 -31.67 -10.35 -45.19
CA PHE A 420 -32.27 -11.25 -46.14
C PHE A 420 -31.21 -12.00 -46.94
N GLU A 421 -31.39 -13.33 -47.13
CA GLU A 421 -30.50 -14.16 -47.93
C GLU A 421 -30.45 -13.73 -49.40
N LEU A 422 -31.54 -13.20 -49.89
CA LEU A 422 -31.66 -12.67 -51.25
C LEU A 422 -32.33 -11.27 -51.20
N SER A 423 -31.87 -10.39 -52.06
CA SER A 423 -32.49 -9.07 -52.25
C SER A 423 -32.18 -8.58 -53.66
N PRO A 424 -33.16 -8.51 -54.57
CA PRO A 424 -34.57 -8.83 -54.38
C PRO A 424 -34.90 -10.33 -54.52
N TYR A 425 -36.00 -10.74 -53.85
CA TYR A 425 -36.68 -12.00 -54.20
C TYR A 425 -37.53 -11.78 -55.42
N SER A 426 -37.62 -12.75 -56.32
CA SER A 426 -38.56 -12.72 -57.45
C SER A 426 -39.18 -14.07 -57.66
N VAL A 427 -40.45 -14.09 -58.00
CA VAL A 427 -41.20 -15.29 -58.29
C VAL A 427 -42.22 -15.00 -59.37
N ASN A 428 -42.35 -15.90 -60.30
CA ASN A 428 -43.38 -15.84 -61.31
C ASN A 428 -44.59 -16.67 -60.85
N VAL A 429 -45.74 -16.07 -60.82
CA VAL A 429 -46.96 -16.69 -60.33
C VAL A 429 -47.99 -16.69 -61.45
N PRO A 430 -48.56 -17.85 -61.84
CA PRO A 430 -49.68 -17.89 -62.76
C PRO A 430 -50.89 -17.14 -62.19
N GLU A 431 -51.60 -16.38 -63.04
CA GLU A 431 -52.75 -15.55 -62.62
C GLU A 431 -53.95 -16.37 -62.14
N ASN A 432 -54.26 -17.48 -62.71
CA ASN A 432 -55.46 -18.29 -62.40
C ASN A 432 -55.11 -19.55 -61.62
N LEU A 433 -54.59 -19.42 -60.44
CA LEU A 433 -54.34 -20.58 -59.57
C LEU A 433 -55.65 -21.14 -58.98
N GLU A 434 -55.92 -22.41 -59.21
CA GLU A 434 -57.16 -23.09 -58.81
C GLU A 434 -57.22 -23.38 -57.31
N THR A 435 -56.08 -23.48 -56.62
CA THR A 435 -55.99 -23.82 -55.20
C THR A 435 -55.35 -22.68 -54.39
N LEU A 436 -56.15 -21.98 -53.59
CA LEU A 436 -55.72 -20.92 -52.68
C LEU A 436 -56.18 -21.26 -51.26
N PRO A 437 -55.42 -20.89 -50.23
CA PRO A 437 -54.15 -20.17 -50.26
C PRO A 437 -52.98 -21.08 -50.66
N LYS A 438 -52.05 -20.55 -51.48
CA LYS A 438 -50.86 -21.26 -51.93
C LYS A 438 -49.57 -20.54 -51.55
N VAL A 439 -48.63 -21.26 -50.97
CA VAL A 439 -47.26 -20.75 -50.77
C VAL A 439 -46.61 -20.53 -52.11
N ILE A 440 -46.16 -19.31 -52.39
CA ILE A 440 -45.56 -18.91 -53.64
C ILE A 440 -44.07 -18.64 -53.52
N LEU A 441 -43.64 -18.24 -52.31
CA LEU A 441 -42.23 -17.92 -52.03
C LEU A 441 -41.98 -18.11 -50.53
N GLN A 442 -40.79 -18.60 -50.20
CA GLN A 442 -40.24 -18.58 -48.87
C GLN A 442 -39.23 -17.44 -48.80
N VAL A 443 -39.44 -16.48 -47.96
CA VAL A 443 -38.50 -15.42 -47.67
C VAL A 443 -37.69 -15.83 -46.44
N VAL A 444 -36.41 -15.72 -46.53
CA VAL A 444 -35.47 -16.11 -45.44
C VAL A 444 -34.56 -14.96 -45.13
N ALA A 445 -34.54 -14.59 -43.90
CA ALA A 445 -33.51 -13.71 -43.35
C ALA A 445 -32.71 -14.47 -42.28
N ARG A 446 -31.53 -14.00 -42.03
CA ARG A 446 -30.65 -14.51 -41.00
C ARG A 446 -30.32 -13.40 -40.05
N ASP A 447 -30.20 -13.78 -38.82
CA ASP A 447 -29.75 -13.00 -37.71
C ASP A 447 -28.73 -13.81 -36.92
N ASP A 448 -27.62 -13.20 -36.61
CA ASP A 448 -26.51 -13.88 -35.96
C ASP A 448 -26.64 -13.84 -34.41
N ASP A 449 -27.62 -13.12 -33.89
CA ASP A 449 -27.94 -13.08 -32.45
C ASP A 449 -28.42 -14.43 -31.91
N GLN A 450 -28.63 -14.56 -30.62
CA GLN A 450 -29.05 -15.80 -29.99
C GLN A 450 -30.43 -15.76 -29.34
N GLY A 451 -31.07 -16.90 -29.31
CA GLY A 451 -32.30 -17.13 -28.55
C GLY A 451 -33.50 -16.33 -29.06
N LEU A 452 -34.00 -15.41 -28.25
CA LEU A 452 -35.14 -14.58 -28.66
C LEU A 452 -34.72 -13.50 -29.65
N ASN A 453 -33.55 -12.97 -29.52
CA ASN A 453 -33.00 -11.90 -30.38
C ASN A 453 -32.83 -12.35 -31.85
N SER A 454 -32.57 -13.64 -32.08
CA SER A 454 -32.52 -14.20 -33.43
C SER A 454 -33.88 -14.72 -33.96
N LYS A 455 -34.92 -14.56 -33.11
CA LYS A 455 -36.25 -15.03 -33.51
C LYS A 455 -36.96 -14.05 -34.45
N LEU A 456 -36.84 -14.31 -35.74
CA LEU A 456 -37.37 -13.42 -36.76
C LEU A 456 -38.87 -13.48 -36.90
N THR A 457 -39.48 -12.33 -37.10
CA THR A 457 -40.86 -12.13 -37.53
C THR A 457 -40.84 -11.35 -38.84
N TYR A 458 -41.70 -11.80 -39.76
CA TYR A 458 -41.79 -11.20 -41.08
C TYR A 458 -43.10 -10.41 -41.20
N VAL A 459 -42.99 -9.20 -41.74
CA VAL A 459 -44.14 -8.33 -41.93
C VAL A 459 -44.17 -7.81 -43.35
N LEU A 460 -45.34 -7.89 -43.96
CA LEU A 460 -45.62 -7.30 -45.26
C LEU A 460 -46.05 -5.85 -45.08
N VAL A 461 -45.16 -4.92 -45.44
CA VAL A 461 -45.27 -3.47 -45.15
C VAL A 461 -46.12 -2.74 -46.21
N SER A 462 -45.87 -3.05 -47.50
CA SER A 462 -46.54 -2.37 -48.59
C SER A 462 -46.63 -3.21 -49.85
N GLY A 463 -47.35 -2.75 -50.84
CA GLY A 463 -47.55 -3.40 -52.15
C GLY A 463 -48.70 -4.41 -52.19
N ASN A 464 -49.38 -4.62 -51.04
CA ASN A 464 -50.50 -5.58 -50.93
C ASN A 464 -51.85 -4.85 -50.69
N GLU A 465 -52.07 -3.70 -51.29
CA GLU A 465 -53.24 -2.87 -51.09
C GLU A 465 -54.54 -3.62 -51.44
N GLU A 466 -54.42 -4.56 -52.37
CA GLU A 466 -55.57 -5.40 -52.80
C GLU A 466 -55.82 -6.60 -51.88
N GLY A 467 -54.92 -6.87 -50.94
CA GLY A 467 -55.02 -7.97 -49.99
C GLY A 467 -54.90 -9.34 -50.68
N ALA A 468 -54.14 -9.44 -51.76
CA ALA A 468 -53.94 -10.68 -52.51
C ALA A 468 -52.94 -11.64 -51.85
N PHE A 469 -52.06 -11.10 -50.98
CA PHE A 469 -50.99 -11.87 -50.36
C PHE A 469 -51.14 -11.87 -48.84
N THR A 470 -50.64 -12.92 -48.20
CA THR A 470 -50.43 -13.00 -46.78
C THR A 470 -49.01 -13.52 -46.52
N LEU A 471 -48.40 -13.00 -45.48
CA LEU A 471 -47.10 -13.43 -45.03
C LEU A 471 -47.24 -14.09 -43.66
N SER A 472 -46.72 -15.28 -43.51
CA SER A 472 -46.65 -15.92 -42.19
C SER A 472 -45.49 -15.37 -41.38
N ALA A 473 -45.59 -15.53 -40.07
CA ALA A 473 -44.48 -15.18 -39.18
C ALA A 473 -43.16 -15.95 -39.47
N SER A 474 -43.24 -17.05 -40.19
CA SER A 474 -42.10 -17.87 -40.64
C SER A 474 -41.55 -17.49 -42.01
N GLY A 475 -42.05 -16.43 -42.65
CA GLY A 475 -41.58 -15.95 -43.95
C GLY A 475 -42.24 -16.65 -45.18
N GLU A 476 -43.29 -17.45 -44.98
CA GLU A 476 -44.03 -18.01 -46.12
C GLU A 476 -44.93 -16.95 -46.72
N LEU A 477 -44.65 -16.53 -47.91
CA LEU A 477 -45.53 -15.66 -48.69
C LEU A 477 -46.55 -16.54 -49.42
N ARG A 478 -47.83 -16.32 -49.13
CA ARG A 478 -48.94 -17.05 -49.65
C ARG A 478 -49.84 -16.13 -50.50
N LEU A 479 -50.21 -16.62 -51.65
CA LEU A 479 -51.26 -16.04 -52.46
C LEU A 479 -52.59 -16.49 -51.90
N VAL A 480 -53.48 -15.56 -51.55
CA VAL A 480 -54.80 -15.82 -50.96
C VAL A 480 -55.96 -15.41 -51.86
N ARG A 481 -55.67 -14.66 -52.91
CA ARG A 481 -56.64 -14.28 -53.97
C ARG A 481 -56.05 -14.51 -55.34
N SER A 482 -56.87 -14.83 -56.30
CA SER A 482 -56.48 -14.97 -57.71
C SER A 482 -55.96 -13.64 -58.24
N LEU A 483 -54.90 -13.68 -59.01
CA LEU A 483 -54.34 -12.52 -59.67
C LEU A 483 -54.93 -12.39 -61.06
N ASP A 484 -54.91 -11.18 -61.60
CA ASP A 484 -55.43 -10.82 -62.93
C ASP A 484 -54.32 -9.97 -63.59
N ARG A 485 -53.58 -10.58 -64.53
CA ARG A 485 -52.44 -9.97 -65.19
C ARG A 485 -52.83 -8.75 -66.02
N GLU A 486 -54.03 -8.77 -66.61
CA GLU A 486 -54.49 -7.67 -67.45
C GLU A 486 -54.83 -6.43 -66.59
N LYS A 487 -55.08 -6.61 -65.28
CA LYS A 487 -55.28 -5.49 -64.34
C LYS A 487 -53.98 -5.06 -63.71
N LYS A 488 -53.11 -6.00 -63.36
CA LYS A 488 -51.83 -5.70 -62.72
C LYS A 488 -50.80 -6.76 -63.01
N GLU A 489 -49.87 -6.41 -63.87
CA GLU A 489 -48.84 -7.32 -64.39
C GLU A 489 -47.75 -7.66 -63.32
N GLN A 490 -47.50 -6.76 -62.42
CA GLN A 490 -46.45 -6.90 -61.39
C GLN A 490 -46.94 -6.41 -60.05
N TYR A 491 -46.48 -7.08 -59.01
CA TYR A 491 -46.64 -6.70 -57.63
C TYR A 491 -45.24 -6.52 -57.02
N ALA A 492 -44.99 -5.36 -56.47
CA ALA A 492 -43.78 -5.06 -55.68
C ALA A 492 -44.17 -5.04 -54.21
N LEU A 493 -43.83 -6.09 -53.51
CA LEU A 493 -44.11 -6.24 -52.11
C LEU A 493 -42.88 -5.81 -51.29
N LEU A 494 -43.07 -4.98 -50.31
CA LEU A 494 -42.05 -4.65 -49.34
C LEU A 494 -42.25 -5.49 -48.07
N ILE A 495 -41.26 -6.31 -47.79
CA ILE A 495 -41.23 -7.18 -46.60
C ILE A 495 -40.14 -6.71 -45.68
N THR A 496 -40.43 -6.62 -44.41
CA THR A 496 -39.44 -6.44 -43.37
C THR A 496 -39.31 -7.70 -42.52
N ALA A 497 -38.11 -8.01 -42.12
CA ALA A 497 -37.82 -8.95 -41.05
C ALA A 497 -37.39 -8.16 -39.81
N ALA A 498 -37.90 -8.51 -38.71
CA ALA A 498 -37.53 -7.97 -37.40
C ALA A 498 -37.29 -9.09 -36.41
N ASP A 499 -36.29 -8.96 -35.62
CA ASP A 499 -36.05 -9.75 -34.43
C ASP A 499 -36.96 -9.32 -33.27
N SER A 500 -36.83 -9.83 -32.10
CA SER A 500 -37.73 -9.55 -30.95
C SER A 500 -37.00 -8.90 -29.77
#